data_a4c41085b564ed4e05d8c440f6f32223
#
_entry.id   a4c41085b564ed4e05d8c440f6f32223
#
_cell.length_a   1.000
_cell.length_b   1.000
_cell.length_c   1.000
_cell.angle_alpha   90.00
_cell.angle_beta   90.00
_cell.angle_gamma   90.00
#
_symmetry.space_group_name_H-M   'P 1'
#
loop_
_entity.id
_entity.type
_entity.pdbx_description
1 polymer ?
#
loop_
_entity_poly.entity_id
_entity_poly.type
_entity_poly.pdbx_seq_one_letter_code
_entity_poly.pdbx_strand_id
1 'polypeptide(L)'
;MKIEHFAINVKEPLAMAEWYEKNIGLNIVKQSKEAPFMTFMADDSGRVMIEIYNNPPDNVPDYKNMNPLLVHIAYVSEDPTDDKNRLVEAGATVISDEHLDDGSHLVMLRDPWGVCIQLCKRGTPMLAEKESL
;
A
#
# COMPACT_ATOMS: atom_id res chain seq x y z
N MET A 1 -7.54 -12.01 18.73
CA MET A 1 -7.09 -10.62 18.45
C MET A 1 -7.30 -10.32 16.98
N LYS A 2 -7.48 -9.06 16.63
CA LYS A 2 -7.64 -8.56 15.25
C LYS A 2 -6.54 -7.54 14.97
N ILE A 3 -6.12 -7.45 13.73
CA ILE A 3 -5.23 -6.36 13.30
C ILE A 3 -6.09 -5.11 13.16
N GLU A 4 -5.68 -4.01 13.81
CA GLU A 4 -6.33 -2.70 13.65
C GLU A 4 -5.61 -1.87 12.60
N HIS A 5 -4.30 -1.66 12.77
CA HIS A 5 -3.51 -0.87 11.83
C HIS A 5 -2.06 -1.33 11.77
N PHE A 6 -1.43 -0.97 10.66
CA PHE A 6 0.00 -1.02 10.43
C PHE A 6 0.49 0.41 10.21
N ALA A 7 1.61 0.79 10.82
CA ALA A 7 2.09 2.17 10.80
C ALA A 7 3.48 2.29 10.19
N ILE A 8 3.70 3.34 9.42
CA ILE A 8 5.02 3.70 8.88
C ILE A 8 5.28 5.19 9.01
N ASN A 9 6.54 5.53 9.24
CA ASN A 9 7.01 6.92 9.27
C ASN A 9 7.40 7.38 7.86
N VAL A 10 6.86 8.51 7.40
CA VAL A 10 7.04 9.02 6.05
C VAL A 10 7.35 10.52 6.05
N LYS A 11 7.90 11.03 4.95
CA LYS A 11 8.26 12.45 4.85
C LYS A 11 7.07 13.38 4.65
N GLU A 12 6.10 12.94 3.86
CA GLU A 12 4.99 13.77 3.39
C GLU A 12 3.65 13.06 3.56
N PRO A 13 3.16 12.89 4.82
CA PRO A 13 1.93 12.12 5.07
C PRO A 13 0.71 12.63 4.32
N LEU A 14 0.51 13.95 4.26
CA LEU A 14 -0.68 14.52 3.62
C LEU A 14 -0.70 14.27 2.11
N ALA A 15 0.42 14.52 1.43
CA ALA A 15 0.56 14.27 -0.01
C ALA A 15 0.46 12.78 -0.32
N MET A 16 1.09 11.93 0.50
CA MET A 16 1.03 10.48 0.35
C MET A 16 -0.41 9.96 0.52
N ALA A 17 -1.13 10.42 1.54
CA ALA A 17 -2.52 10.01 1.76
C ALA A 17 -3.41 10.37 0.57
N GLU A 18 -3.24 11.56 0.00
CA GLU A 18 -4.00 11.99 -1.18
C GLU A 18 -3.73 11.07 -2.38
N TRP A 19 -2.47 10.70 -2.60
CA TRP A 19 -2.09 9.79 -3.68
C TRP A 19 -2.70 8.40 -3.49
N TYR A 20 -2.65 7.86 -2.28
CA TYR A 20 -3.22 6.54 -1.96
C TYR A 20 -4.74 6.54 -2.05
N GLU A 21 -5.40 7.61 -1.61
CA GLU A 21 -6.85 7.74 -1.76
C GLU A 21 -7.25 7.74 -3.24
N LYS A 22 -6.55 8.53 -4.05
CA LYS A 22 -6.85 8.69 -5.47
C LYS A 22 -6.50 7.45 -6.30
N ASN A 23 -5.35 6.81 -6.04
CA ASN A 23 -4.77 5.82 -6.94
C ASN A 23 -4.90 4.37 -6.46
N ILE A 24 -4.95 4.13 -5.16
CA ILE A 24 -5.15 2.81 -4.57
C ILE A 24 -6.62 2.62 -4.14
N GLY A 25 -7.30 3.71 -3.83
CA GLY A 25 -8.69 3.66 -3.38
C GLY A 25 -8.85 3.48 -1.88
N LEU A 26 -7.81 3.80 -1.08
CA LEU A 26 -7.94 3.83 0.36
C LEU A 26 -8.83 4.98 0.81
N ASN A 27 -9.51 4.81 1.93
CA ASN A 27 -10.39 5.83 2.50
C ASN A 27 -9.73 6.48 3.71
N ILE A 28 -9.54 7.79 3.70
CA ILE A 28 -9.04 8.52 4.85
C ILE A 28 -10.11 8.53 5.94
N VAL A 29 -9.81 7.90 7.07
CA VAL A 29 -10.72 7.76 8.21
C VAL A 29 -10.50 8.89 9.21
N LYS A 30 -9.24 9.25 9.45
CA LYS A 30 -8.86 10.30 10.39
C LYS A 30 -7.55 10.92 9.93
N GLN A 31 -7.46 12.24 10.00
CA GLN A 31 -6.27 12.98 9.58
C GLN A 31 -6.09 14.25 10.41
N SER A 32 -4.85 14.48 10.86
CA SER A 32 -4.45 15.76 11.46
C SER A 32 -3.72 16.60 10.42
N LYS A 33 -4.07 17.88 10.32
CA LYS A 33 -3.38 18.85 9.46
C LYS A 33 -2.19 19.51 10.15
N GLU A 34 -1.96 19.20 11.43
CA GLU A 34 -0.82 19.66 12.21
C GLU A 34 0.21 18.58 12.39
N ALA A 35 1.49 18.95 12.51
CA ALA A 35 2.56 18.00 12.76
C ALA A 35 2.23 17.08 13.95
N PRO A 36 2.47 15.78 13.86
CA PRO A 36 3.16 15.02 12.81
C PRO A 36 2.29 14.55 11.64
N PHE A 37 1.15 15.16 11.38
CA PHE A 37 0.26 14.90 10.24
C PHE A 37 -0.30 13.47 10.20
N MET A 38 -0.58 12.90 11.35
CA MET A 38 -1.12 11.55 11.48
C MET A 38 -2.33 11.35 10.57
N THR A 39 -2.31 10.27 9.80
CA THR A 39 -3.39 9.90 8.90
C THR A 39 -3.66 8.41 8.98
N PHE A 40 -4.92 8.04 9.21
CA PHE A 40 -5.40 6.67 9.14
C PHE A 40 -6.19 6.47 7.85
N MET A 41 -5.83 5.46 7.09
CA MET A 41 -6.51 5.09 5.84
C MET A 41 -7.00 3.64 5.94
N ALA A 42 -8.28 3.43 5.66
CA ALA A 42 -8.88 2.08 5.62
C ALA A 42 -8.91 1.55 4.19
N ASP A 43 -8.80 0.23 4.05
CA ASP A 43 -9.08 -0.44 2.78
C ASP A 43 -10.60 -0.68 2.60
N ASP A 44 -10.97 -1.27 1.46
CA ASP A 44 -12.39 -1.51 1.13
C ASP A 44 -13.07 -2.50 2.10
N SER A 45 -12.31 -3.34 2.81
CA SER A 45 -12.90 -4.22 3.82
C SER A 45 -13.42 -3.48 5.05
N GLY A 46 -12.88 -2.25 5.29
CA GLY A 46 -13.19 -1.47 6.47
C GLY A 46 -12.69 -2.08 7.79
N ARG A 47 -11.77 -3.07 7.72
CA ARG A 47 -11.31 -3.81 8.91
C ARG A 47 -9.89 -3.52 9.33
N VAL A 48 -9.04 -3.10 8.40
CA VAL A 48 -7.63 -2.84 8.64
C VAL A 48 -7.29 -1.45 8.13
N MET A 49 -6.48 -0.73 8.90
CA MET A 49 -6.01 0.59 8.53
C MET A 49 -4.50 0.62 8.34
N ILE A 50 -4.06 1.55 7.54
CA ILE A 50 -2.67 1.97 7.47
C ILE A 50 -2.58 3.35 8.11
N GLU A 51 -1.67 3.50 9.07
CA GLU A 51 -1.35 4.80 9.65
C GLU A 51 -0.04 5.31 9.09
N ILE A 52 -0.03 6.56 8.63
CA ILE A 52 1.18 7.27 8.24
C ILE A 52 1.31 8.57 9.02
N TYR A 53 2.54 8.96 9.32
CA TYR A 53 2.87 10.18 10.06
C TYR A 53 4.31 10.60 9.74
N ASN A 54 4.72 11.77 10.22
CA ASN A 54 6.10 12.24 10.16
C ASN A 54 6.63 12.47 11.58
N ASN A 55 6.99 11.37 12.25
CA ASN A 55 7.47 11.41 13.64
C ASN A 55 8.35 10.18 13.95
N PRO A 56 9.65 10.35 14.24
CA PRO A 56 10.38 11.63 14.19
C PRO A 56 10.70 12.08 12.75
N PRO A 57 10.73 13.38 12.48
CA PRO A 57 10.95 13.89 11.12
C PRO A 57 12.38 13.67 10.60
N ASP A 58 13.35 13.49 11.49
CA ASP A 58 14.75 13.25 11.16
C ASP A 58 15.14 11.78 11.06
N ASN A 59 14.18 10.87 11.20
CA ASN A 59 14.41 9.43 11.12
C ASN A 59 13.32 8.75 10.30
N VAL A 60 13.26 9.09 9.03
CA VAL A 60 12.39 8.44 8.05
C VAL A 60 13.24 7.46 7.26
N PRO A 61 12.80 6.19 7.11
CA PRO A 61 13.53 5.21 6.29
C PRO A 61 13.73 5.70 4.87
N ASP A 62 14.88 5.36 4.28
CA ASP A 62 15.16 5.64 2.87
C ASP A 62 14.48 4.57 2.00
N TYR A 63 13.18 4.70 1.85
CA TYR A 63 12.35 3.70 1.15
C TYR A 63 12.80 3.46 -0.28
N LYS A 64 13.28 4.49 -0.98
CA LYS A 64 13.72 4.38 -2.38
C LYS A 64 14.87 3.42 -2.58
N ASN A 65 15.72 3.27 -1.56
CA ASN A 65 16.91 2.43 -1.58
C ASN A 65 16.75 1.15 -0.75
N MET A 66 15.59 0.92 -0.15
CA MET A 66 15.34 -0.31 0.61
C MET A 66 15.01 -1.47 -0.33
N ASN A 67 15.51 -2.65 0.02
CA ASN A 67 15.09 -3.88 -0.63
C ASN A 67 13.57 -4.08 -0.42
N PRO A 68 12.80 -4.35 -1.48
CA PRO A 68 11.36 -4.57 -1.37
C PRO A 68 10.95 -5.67 -0.40
N LEU A 69 11.84 -6.64 -0.15
CA LEU A 69 11.57 -7.74 0.76
C LEU A 69 11.66 -7.35 2.25
N LEU A 70 12.25 -6.18 2.57
CA LEU A 70 12.29 -5.69 3.95
C LEU A 70 10.93 -5.18 4.42
N VAL A 71 10.23 -4.49 3.55
CA VAL A 71 8.85 -4.05 3.79
C VAL A 71 8.15 -3.77 2.46
N HIS A 72 6.96 -4.27 2.32
CA HIS A 72 6.05 -3.89 1.24
C HIS A 72 4.61 -4.11 1.71
N ILE A 73 3.69 -3.39 1.10
CA ILE A 73 2.26 -3.53 1.36
C ILE A 73 1.63 -4.11 0.12
N ALA A 74 0.96 -5.24 0.26
CA ALA A 74 0.31 -5.93 -0.85
C ALA A 74 -1.18 -5.63 -0.88
N TYR A 75 -1.68 -5.34 -2.07
CA TYR A 75 -3.09 -5.10 -2.35
C TYR A 75 -3.62 -6.15 -3.31
N VAL A 76 -4.82 -6.62 -3.07
CA VAL A 76 -5.51 -7.49 -4.03
C VAL A 76 -5.83 -6.69 -5.29
N SER A 77 -5.47 -7.22 -6.44
CA SER A 77 -5.79 -6.65 -7.75
C SER A 77 -6.43 -7.72 -8.63
N GLU A 78 -7.56 -7.40 -9.23
CA GLU A 78 -8.21 -8.31 -10.18
C GLU A 78 -7.56 -8.25 -11.58
N ASP A 79 -6.90 -7.13 -11.90
CA ASP A 79 -6.15 -6.94 -13.14
C ASP A 79 -4.83 -6.21 -12.84
N PRO A 80 -3.78 -6.95 -12.41
CA PRO A 80 -2.49 -6.36 -12.07
C PRO A 80 -1.83 -5.62 -13.24
N THR A 81 -2.05 -6.03 -14.48
CA THR A 81 -1.48 -5.34 -15.65
C THR A 81 -2.10 -3.96 -15.83
N ASP A 82 -3.42 -3.85 -15.75
CA ASP A 82 -4.11 -2.57 -15.88
C ASP A 82 -3.78 -1.66 -14.69
N ASP A 83 -3.83 -2.18 -13.48
CA ASP A 83 -3.49 -1.41 -12.28
C ASP A 83 -2.03 -0.96 -12.30
N LYS A 84 -1.10 -1.82 -12.72
CA LYS A 84 0.31 -1.44 -12.91
C LYS A 84 0.44 -0.25 -13.85
N ASN A 85 -0.17 -0.31 -15.02
CA ASN A 85 -0.08 0.76 -16.01
C ASN A 85 -0.66 2.07 -15.49
N ARG A 86 -1.79 2.00 -14.81
CA ARG A 86 -2.43 3.16 -14.19
C ARG A 86 -1.57 3.79 -13.09
N LEU A 87 -0.96 2.97 -12.24
CA LEU A 87 -0.09 3.45 -11.16
C LEU A 87 1.20 4.05 -11.69
N VAL A 88 1.78 3.50 -12.75
CA VAL A 88 2.96 4.07 -13.41
C VAL A 88 2.65 5.46 -13.96
N GLU A 89 1.50 5.66 -14.59
CA GLU A 89 1.06 6.98 -15.05
C GLU A 89 0.88 7.96 -13.89
N ALA A 90 0.56 7.45 -12.70
CA ALA A 90 0.41 8.26 -11.48
C ALA A 90 1.74 8.49 -10.73
N GLY A 91 2.86 8.02 -11.25
CA GLY A 91 4.19 8.29 -10.70
C GLY A 91 4.88 7.12 -10.00
N ALA A 92 4.28 5.94 -9.99
CA ALA A 92 4.93 4.73 -9.48
C ALA A 92 5.97 4.18 -10.46
N THR A 93 6.94 3.42 -9.95
CA THR A 93 7.94 2.71 -10.75
C THR A 93 7.84 1.21 -10.53
N VAL A 94 7.96 0.43 -11.61
CA VAL A 94 7.89 -1.03 -11.54
C VAL A 94 9.25 -1.59 -11.12
N ILE A 95 9.23 -2.52 -10.15
CA ILE A 95 10.41 -3.29 -9.73
C ILE A 95 10.39 -4.67 -10.39
N SER A 96 9.26 -5.37 -10.33
CA SER A 96 9.12 -6.70 -10.91
C SER A 96 7.67 -6.97 -11.31
N ASP A 97 7.52 -7.88 -12.27
CA ASP A 97 6.22 -8.33 -12.77
C ASP A 97 6.35 -9.83 -13.03
N GLU A 98 5.73 -10.64 -12.16
CA GLU A 98 5.95 -12.07 -12.13
C GLU A 98 4.64 -12.85 -12.28
N HIS A 99 4.66 -13.83 -13.17
CA HIS A 99 3.62 -14.85 -13.27
C HIS A 99 4.15 -16.15 -12.69
N LEU A 100 3.49 -16.65 -11.63
CA LEU A 100 3.90 -17.87 -10.96
C LEU A 100 3.23 -19.11 -11.57
N ASP A 101 3.81 -20.29 -11.32
CA ASP A 101 3.30 -21.54 -11.84
C ASP A 101 1.89 -21.90 -11.36
N ASP A 102 1.50 -21.39 -10.17
CA ASP A 102 0.16 -21.59 -9.61
C ASP A 102 -0.91 -20.68 -10.22
N GLY A 103 -0.55 -19.85 -11.19
CA GLY A 103 -1.43 -18.88 -11.84
C GLY A 103 -1.49 -17.51 -11.16
N SER A 104 -0.73 -17.31 -10.09
CA SER A 104 -0.65 -16.01 -9.43
C SER A 104 0.08 -14.99 -10.29
N HIS A 105 -0.37 -13.74 -10.24
CA HIS A 105 0.29 -12.60 -10.88
C HIS A 105 0.66 -11.59 -9.80
N LEU A 106 1.94 -11.31 -9.63
CA LEU A 106 2.48 -10.42 -8.62
C LEU A 106 3.28 -9.30 -9.29
N VAL A 107 2.91 -8.07 -9.00
CA VAL A 107 3.63 -6.90 -9.50
C VAL A 107 4.11 -6.07 -8.32
N MET A 108 5.44 -5.87 -8.24
CA MET A 108 6.04 -5.01 -7.21
C MET A 108 6.37 -3.66 -7.83
N LEU A 109 5.92 -2.60 -7.15
CA LEU A 109 6.19 -1.21 -7.56
C LEU A 109 6.72 -0.43 -6.35
N ARG A 110 7.31 0.75 -6.64
CA ARG A 110 7.51 1.79 -5.63
C ARG A 110 6.53 2.91 -5.89
N ASP A 111 5.91 3.41 -4.84
CA ASP A 111 5.12 4.63 -4.93
C ASP A 111 6.04 5.86 -5.19
N PRO A 112 5.50 7.06 -5.39
CA PRO A 112 6.33 8.26 -5.64
C PRO A 112 7.33 8.60 -4.53
N TRP A 113 7.11 8.11 -3.31
CA TRP A 113 8.01 8.30 -2.16
C TRP A 113 8.97 7.12 -1.94
N GLY A 114 8.88 6.10 -2.78
CA GLY A 114 9.75 4.93 -2.75
C GLY A 114 9.23 3.75 -1.94
N VAL A 115 8.12 3.88 -1.25
CA VAL A 115 7.51 2.78 -0.49
C VAL A 115 7.04 1.69 -1.45
N CYS A 116 7.43 0.44 -1.14
CA CYS A 116 7.07 -0.69 -1.98
C CYS A 116 5.63 -1.10 -1.76
N ILE A 117 4.92 -1.23 -2.87
CA ILE A 117 3.57 -1.77 -2.95
C ILE A 117 3.56 -2.95 -3.90
N GLN A 118 2.73 -3.94 -3.61
CA GLN A 118 2.60 -5.12 -4.45
C GLN A 118 1.14 -5.29 -4.86
N LEU A 119 0.92 -5.55 -6.14
CA LEU A 119 -0.38 -5.97 -6.65
C LEU A 119 -0.41 -7.49 -6.68
N CYS A 120 -1.43 -8.08 -6.04
CA CYS A 120 -1.54 -9.52 -5.91
C CYS A 120 -2.83 -10.04 -6.51
N LYS A 121 -2.70 -10.91 -7.48
CA LYS A 121 -3.80 -11.76 -7.94
C LYS A 121 -3.39 -13.21 -7.72
N ARG A 122 -4.00 -13.87 -6.73
CA ARG A 122 -3.68 -15.26 -6.42
C ARG A 122 -4.37 -16.22 -7.36
N GLY A 123 -3.64 -17.22 -7.85
CA GLY A 123 -4.22 -18.32 -8.60
C GLY A 123 -5.15 -19.17 -7.75
N THR A 124 -4.77 -19.37 -6.48
CA THR A 124 -5.62 -20.01 -5.46
C THR A 124 -5.64 -19.11 -4.21
N PRO A 125 -6.80 -18.69 -3.72
CA PRO A 125 -6.89 -17.88 -2.52
C PRO A 125 -6.22 -18.55 -1.32
N MET A 126 -5.46 -17.77 -0.54
CA MET A 126 -4.82 -18.26 0.69
C MET A 126 -5.77 -18.31 1.88
N LEU A 127 -6.74 -17.40 1.91
CA LEU A 127 -7.72 -17.30 2.97
C LEU A 127 -9.09 -17.68 2.43
N ALA A 128 -9.80 -18.54 3.15
CA ALA A 128 -11.20 -18.81 2.86
C ALA A 128 -12.04 -17.56 3.17
N GLU A 129 -13.02 -17.28 2.31
CA GLU A 129 -14.01 -16.27 2.63
C GLU A 129 -14.78 -16.75 3.86
N LYS A 130 -14.89 -15.88 4.87
CA LYS A 130 -15.78 -16.16 6.00
C LYS A 130 -17.22 -15.98 5.50
N GLU A 131 -18.03 -17.00 5.66
CA GLU A 131 -19.46 -16.86 5.46
C GLU A 131 -19.99 -15.76 6.38
N SER A 132 -20.71 -14.80 5.80
CA SER A 132 -21.44 -13.82 6.60
C SER A 132 -22.62 -14.52 7.24
N LEU A 133 -22.63 -14.55 8.55
CA LEU A 133 -23.75 -15.03 9.33
C LEU A 133 -24.89 -14.01 9.31
#